data_80e6a6a8f6261e8616167bfc73c13fbe
#
_entry.id   80e6a6a8f6261e8616167bfc73c13fbe
#
_cell.length_a   1.000
_cell.length_b   1.000
_cell.length_c   1.000
_cell.angle_alpha   90.00
_cell.angle_beta   90.00
_cell.angle_gamma   90.00
#
_symmetry.space_group_name_H-M   'P 1'
#
loop_
_entity.id
_entity.type
_entity.pdbx_description
1 polymer ?
#
loop_
_entity_poly.entity_id
_entity_poly.type
_entity_poly.pdbx_seq_one_letter_code
_entity_poly.pdbx_strand_id
1 'polypeptide(L)'
;MNAINVVVNAMNLAIVTVVGQCVGAREYDKAAYYTGKMMKISYFFTTVLGILVCLCLPLIRFFYDVSDETWRYTCILVVMHNALAAALHPTSFNLSNTLRAAGDVKYTMYAGIASMIVFRLGSAVLFAIVLNLGVIGVWIAMGSDWLARSIAFWLRYRSGKWKAYRAI
;
A
#
# COMPACT_ATOMS: atom_id res chain seq x y z
N MET A 1 9.91 12.99 8.47
CA MET A 1 9.78 12.14 7.28
C MET A 1 10.42 10.80 7.63
N ASN A 2 9.65 9.72 7.71
CA ASN A 2 10.16 8.46 8.24
C ASN A 2 11.08 7.76 7.23
N ALA A 3 12.23 7.25 7.67
CA ALA A 3 13.19 6.53 6.82
C ALA A 3 12.55 5.36 6.03
N ILE A 4 11.52 4.73 6.59
CA ILE A 4 10.74 3.68 5.95
C ILE A 4 10.06 4.19 4.67
N ASN A 5 9.49 5.40 4.70
CA ASN A 5 8.84 5.99 3.54
C ASN A 5 9.82 6.31 2.40
N VAL A 6 11.10 6.55 2.70
CA VAL A 6 12.12 6.78 1.68
C VAL A 6 12.33 5.53 0.82
N VAL A 7 12.46 4.36 1.45
CA VAL A 7 12.64 3.08 0.73
C VAL A 7 11.40 2.76 -0.13
N VAL A 8 10.21 2.94 0.43
CA VAL A 8 8.96 2.70 -0.29
C VAL A 8 8.81 3.65 -1.48
N ASN A 9 9.11 4.94 -1.30
CA ASN A 9 9.04 5.92 -2.38
C ASN A 9 10.10 5.68 -3.46
N ALA A 10 11.31 5.26 -3.08
CA ALA A 10 12.35 4.87 -4.04
C ALA A 10 11.90 3.68 -4.90
N MET A 11 11.28 2.67 -4.30
CA MET A 11 10.72 1.53 -5.04
C MET A 11 9.58 1.94 -5.97
N ASN A 12 8.70 2.84 -5.52
CA ASN A 12 7.63 3.39 -6.35
C ASN A 12 8.17 4.13 -7.56
N LEU A 13 9.19 4.96 -7.38
CA LEU A 13 9.84 5.69 -8.46
C LEU A 13 10.54 4.74 -9.45
N ALA A 14 11.26 3.75 -8.93
CA ALA A 14 11.92 2.73 -9.75
C ALA A 14 10.91 1.94 -10.61
N ILE A 15 9.76 1.56 -10.06
CA ILE A 15 8.70 0.88 -10.79
C ILE A 15 8.18 1.76 -11.94
N VAL A 16 7.87 3.02 -11.66
CA VAL A 16 7.35 3.95 -12.68
C VAL A 16 8.36 4.12 -13.82
N THR A 17 9.64 4.29 -13.49
CA THR A 17 10.70 4.48 -14.48
C THR A 17 10.91 3.22 -15.35
N VAL A 18 11.12 2.07 -14.73
CA VAL A 18 11.44 0.82 -15.45
C VAL A 18 10.26 0.33 -16.27
N VAL A 19 9.07 0.33 -15.68
CA VAL A 19 7.85 -0.11 -16.39
C VAL A 19 7.51 0.87 -17.50
N GLY A 20 7.62 2.19 -17.25
CA GLY A 20 7.37 3.21 -18.25
C GLY A 20 8.29 3.07 -19.47
N GLN A 21 9.59 2.83 -19.26
CA GLN A 21 10.55 2.57 -20.35
C GLN A 21 10.19 1.31 -21.14
N CYS A 22 9.87 0.21 -20.46
CA CYS A 22 9.49 -1.04 -21.13
C CYS A 22 8.20 -0.88 -21.96
N VAL A 23 7.20 -0.18 -21.42
CA VAL A 23 5.94 0.06 -22.14
C VAL A 23 6.15 1.04 -23.31
N GLY A 24 6.98 2.07 -23.13
CA GLY A 24 7.39 2.99 -24.21
C GLY A 24 8.08 2.27 -25.36
N ALA A 25 8.93 1.27 -25.05
CA ALA A 25 9.56 0.40 -26.03
C ALA A 25 8.63 -0.70 -26.59
N ARG A 26 7.35 -0.76 -26.17
CA ARG A 26 6.38 -1.82 -26.52
C ARG A 26 6.77 -3.23 -26.07
N GLU A 27 7.66 -3.34 -25.10
CA GLU A 27 8.12 -4.61 -24.53
C GLU A 27 7.27 -5.01 -23.30
N TYR A 28 6.01 -5.33 -23.50
CA TYR A 28 5.05 -5.59 -22.44
C TYR A 28 5.41 -6.81 -21.58
N ASP A 29 6.08 -7.80 -22.15
CA ASP A 29 6.50 -9.01 -21.40
C ASP A 29 7.64 -8.68 -20.44
N LYS A 30 8.57 -7.82 -20.85
CA LYS A 30 9.61 -7.30 -19.95
C LYS A 30 9.00 -6.41 -18.86
N ALA A 31 8.02 -5.56 -19.21
CA ALA A 31 7.28 -4.76 -18.23
C ALA A 31 6.61 -5.64 -17.16
N ALA A 32 5.96 -6.72 -17.57
CA ALA A 32 5.34 -7.69 -16.66
C ALA A 32 6.37 -8.42 -15.79
N TYR A 33 7.48 -8.84 -16.35
CA TYR A 33 8.59 -9.49 -15.62
C TYR A 33 9.17 -8.57 -14.54
N TYR A 34 9.52 -7.32 -14.91
CA TYR A 34 10.06 -6.36 -13.95
C TYR A 34 9.04 -5.97 -12.88
N THR A 35 7.76 -5.81 -13.23
CA THR A 35 6.70 -5.58 -12.24
C THR A 35 6.67 -6.71 -11.21
N GLY A 36 6.65 -7.96 -11.65
CA GLY A 36 6.65 -9.11 -10.75
C GLY A 36 7.89 -9.18 -9.86
N LYS A 37 9.07 -8.89 -10.40
CA LYS A 37 10.33 -8.87 -9.66
C LYS A 37 10.34 -7.75 -8.61
N MET A 38 9.94 -6.53 -8.99
CA MET A 38 9.88 -5.39 -8.07
C MET A 38 8.82 -5.55 -7.00
N MET A 39 7.68 -6.18 -7.31
CA MET A 39 6.67 -6.54 -6.33
C MET A 39 7.24 -7.47 -5.25
N LYS A 40 7.96 -8.54 -5.63
CA LYS A 40 8.59 -9.46 -4.68
C LYS A 40 9.61 -8.76 -3.79
N ILE A 41 10.45 -7.89 -4.35
CA ILE A 41 11.42 -7.08 -3.62
C ILE A 41 10.70 -6.15 -2.62
N SER A 42 9.63 -5.50 -3.06
CA SER A 42 8.84 -4.60 -2.20
C SER A 42 8.18 -5.37 -1.04
N TYR A 43 7.63 -6.54 -1.28
CA TYR A 43 7.11 -7.41 -0.21
C TYR A 43 8.18 -7.77 0.80
N PHE A 44 9.36 -8.18 0.33
CA PHE A 44 10.48 -8.52 1.19
C PHE A 44 10.89 -7.32 2.08
N PHE A 45 11.14 -6.16 1.47
CA PHE A 45 11.55 -4.97 2.23
C PHE A 45 10.46 -4.48 3.19
N THR A 46 9.20 -4.46 2.77
CA THR A 46 8.09 -4.04 3.64
C THR A 46 7.95 -4.96 4.85
N THR A 47 8.10 -6.27 4.65
CA THR A 47 8.02 -7.25 5.74
C THR A 47 9.22 -7.12 6.69
N VAL A 48 10.44 -7.04 6.16
CA VAL A 48 11.66 -6.90 6.98
C VAL A 48 11.62 -5.61 7.80
N LEU A 49 11.28 -4.48 7.16
CA LEU A 49 11.16 -3.20 7.86
C LEU A 49 10.03 -3.20 8.89
N GLY A 50 8.91 -3.85 8.59
CA GLY A 50 7.80 -4.01 9.52
C GLY A 50 8.21 -4.80 10.78
N ILE A 51 8.94 -5.90 10.61
CA ILE A 51 9.49 -6.68 11.72
C ILE A 51 10.47 -5.83 12.53
N LEU A 52 11.37 -5.11 11.87
CA LEU A 52 12.34 -4.24 12.54
C LEU A 52 11.64 -3.18 13.39
N VAL A 53 10.60 -2.53 12.86
CA VAL A 53 9.81 -1.54 13.62
C VAL A 53 9.14 -2.17 14.83
N CYS A 54 8.56 -3.37 14.68
CA CYS A 54 7.96 -4.08 15.81
C CYS A 54 8.99 -4.44 16.89
N LEU A 55 10.21 -4.82 16.51
CA LEU A 55 11.30 -5.10 17.45
C LEU A 55 11.81 -3.84 18.14
N CYS A 56 11.75 -2.69 17.49
CA CYS A 56 12.14 -1.40 18.05
C CYS A 56 11.07 -0.76 18.95
N LEU A 57 9.86 -1.31 19.02
CA LEU A 57 8.78 -0.77 19.85
C LEU A 57 9.19 -0.56 21.33
N PRO A 58 9.88 -1.50 22.02
CA PRO A 58 10.29 -1.29 23.42
C PRO A 58 11.21 -0.08 23.60
N LEU A 59 12.06 0.23 22.60
CA LEU A 59 12.92 1.41 22.61
C LEU A 59 12.11 2.72 22.64
N ILE A 60 10.97 2.76 21.97
CA ILE A 60 10.11 3.94 21.95
C ILE A 60 9.58 4.22 23.36
N ARG A 61 9.21 3.18 24.11
CA ARG A 61 8.77 3.33 25.49
C ARG A 61 9.87 3.89 26.42
N PHE A 62 11.13 3.56 26.12
CA PHE A 62 12.25 4.06 26.91
C PHE A 62 12.48 5.57 26.72
N PHE A 63 12.22 6.10 25.50
CA PHE A 63 12.42 7.52 25.20
C PHE A 63 11.17 8.38 25.46
N TYR A 64 9.99 7.79 25.52
CA TYR A 64 8.72 8.51 25.72
C TYR A 64 8.01 8.00 26.96
N ASP A 65 7.78 8.90 27.91
CA ASP A 65 6.98 8.60 29.11
C ASP A 65 5.49 8.66 28.73
N VAL A 66 4.93 7.52 28.37
CA VAL A 66 3.52 7.36 27.98
C VAL A 66 2.80 6.46 28.96
N SER A 67 1.50 6.77 29.22
CA SER A 67 0.67 5.94 30.07
C SER A 67 0.56 4.49 29.54
N ASP A 68 0.37 3.53 30.44
CA ASP A 68 0.26 2.10 30.08
C ASP A 68 -0.90 1.85 29.10
N GLU A 69 -1.99 2.58 29.21
CA GLU A 69 -3.12 2.49 28.29
C GLU A 69 -2.75 2.97 26.89
N THR A 70 -2.09 4.12 26.77
CA THR A 70 -1.60 4.65 25.49
C THR A 70 -0.58 3.71 24.88
N TRP A 71 0.30 3.15 25.67
CA TRP A 71 1.29 2.17 25.22
C TRP A 71 0.63 0.92 24.62
N ARG A 72 -0.36 0.37 25.29
CA ARG A 72 -1.11 -0.80 24.81
C ARG A 72 -1.76 -0.54 23.45
N TYR A 73 -2.45 0.58 23.29
CA TYR A 73 -3.04 0.96 21.99
C TYR A 73 -1.97 1.17 20.92
N THR A 74 -0.87 1.83 21.24
CA THR A 74 0.24 2.02 20.31
C THR A 74 0.79 0.70 19.79
N CYS A 75 1.05 -0.26 20.66
CA CYS A 75 1.52 -1.59 20.26
C CYS A 75 0.52 -2.30 19.34
N ILE A 76 -0.77 -2.29 19.68
CA ILE A 76 -1.81 -2.93 18.87
C ILE A 76 -1.86 -2.28 17.48
N LEU A 77 -1.88 -0.96 17.42
CA LEU A 77 -1.99 -0.21 16.16
C LEU A 77 -0.76 -0.40 15.27
N VAL A 78 0.45 -0.37 15.84
CA VAL A 78 1.69 -0.56 15.07
C VAL A 78 1.79 -1.99 14.54
N VAL A 79 1.49 -3.00 15.34
CA VAL A 79 1.51 -4.39 14.88
C VAL A 79 0.45 -4.62 13.79
N MET A 80 -0.77 -4.13 13.99
CA MET A 80 -1.84 -4.22 13.02
C MET A 80 -1.49 -3.51 11.70
N HIS A 81 -0.92 -2.29 11.79
CA HIS A 81 -0.48 -1.54 10.62
C HIS A 81 0.59 -2.30 9.84
N ASN A 82 1.62 -2.79 10.50
CA ASN A 82 2.72 -3.52 9.85
C ASN A 82 2.24 -4.83 9.21
N ALA A 83 1.33 -5.55 9.85
CA ALA A 83 0.71 -6.76 9.30
C ALA A 83 -0.08 -6.44 8.02
N LEU A 84 -0.93 -5.41 8.05
CA LEU A 84 -1.68 -4.95 6.87
C LEU A 84 -0.75 -4.42 5.77
N ALA A 85 0.29 -3.67 6.14
CA ALA A 85 1.27 -3.15 5.19
C ALA A 85 2.05 -4.30 4.52
N ALA A 86 2.53 -5.28 5.27
CA ALA A 86 3.21 -6.44 4.72
C ALA A 86 2.33 -7.23 3.74
N ALA A 87 1.01 -7.33 4.01
CA ALA A 87 0.09 -8.08 3.17
C ALA A 87 -0.41 -7.31 1.94
N LEU A 88 -0.72 -6.01 2.08
CA LEU A 88 -1.51 -5.27 1.10
C LEU A 88 -0.79 -4.09 0.44
N HIS A 89 0.22 -3.48 1.12
CA HIS A 89 0.83 -2.24 0.66
C HIS A 89 1.45 -2.36 -0.74
N PRO A 90 2.29 -3.39 -1.06
CA PRO A 90 2.88 -3.48 -2.39
C PRO A 90 1.83 -3.61 -3.49
N THR A 91 0.79 -4.43 -3.29
CA THR A 91 -0.28 -4.59 -4.30
C THR A 91 -1.13 -3.33 -4.43
N SER A 92 -1.43 -2.63 -3.34
CA SER A 92 -2.25 -1.43 -3.37
C SER A 92 -1.53 -0.23 -4.00
N PHE A 93 -0.23 -0.06 -3.76
CA PHE A 93 0.53 1.12 -4.21
C PHE A 93 1.43 0.86 -5.40
N ASN A 94 2.27 -0.18 -5.37
CA ASN A 94 3.22 -0.44 -6.44
C ASN A 94 2.51 -0.87 -7.74
N LEU A 95 1.46 -1.71 -7.62
CA LEU A 95 0.70 -2.14 -8.78
C LEU A 95 -0.10 -0.98 -9.40
N SER A 96 -0.59 -0.05 -8.56
CA SER A 96 -1.17 1.22 -9.03
C SER A 96 -0.17 2.03 -9.85
N ASN A 97 1.08 2.14 -9.38
CA ASN A 97 2.14 2.86 -10.10
C ASN A 97 2.54 2.16 -11.40
N THR A 98 2.55 0.83 -11.43
CA THR A 98 2.72 0.05 -12.66
C THR A 98 1.64 0.37 -13.70
N LEU A 99 0.37 0.37 -13.29
CA LEU A 99 -0.75 0.70 -14.19
C LEU A 99 -0.67 2.14 -14.71
N ARG A 100 -0.28 3.09 -13.84
CA ARG A 100 -0.06 4.50 -14.24
C ARG A 100 1.08 4.64 -15.23
N ALA A 101 2.21 3.97 -14.98
CA ALA A 101 3.35 3.95 -15.89
C ALA A 101 3.00 3.35 -17.25
N ALA A 102 2.07 2.42 -17.28
CA ALA A 102 1.53 1.82 -18.50
C ALA A 102 0.48 2.69 -19.22
N GLY A 103 0.14 3.89 -18.70
CA GLY A 103 -0.84 4.80 -19.30
C GLY A 103 -2.29 4.62 -18.80
N ASP A 104 -2.57 3.62 -17.93
CA ASP A 104 -3.92 3.38 -17.38
C ASP A 104 -4.23 4.28 -16.17
N VAL A 105 -4.01 5.58 -16.36
CA VAL A 105 -4.12 6.60 -15.29
C VAL A 105 -5.56 6.81 -14.86
N LYS A 106 -6.51 6.84 -15.80
CA LYS A 106 -7.92 7.09 -15.49
C LYS A 106 -8.50 6.03 -14.56
N TYR A 107 -8.24 4.75 -14.85
CA TYR A 107 -8.73 3.66 -14.02
C TYR A 107 -8.15 3.73 -12.61
N THR A 108 -6.84 3.93 -12.47
CA THR A 108 -6.18 4.02 -11.17
C THR A 108 -6.67 5.20 -10.35
N MET A 109 -6.96 6.34 -11.01
CA MET A 109 -7.52 7.51 -10.36
C MET A 109 -8.95 7.25 -9.84
N TYR A 110 -9.85 6.77 -10.69
CA TYR A 110 -11.24 6.51 -10.29
C TYR A 110 -11.34 5.42 -9.23
N ALA A 111 -10.61 4.32 -9.40
CA ALA A 111 -10.58 3.25 -8.41
C ALA A 111 -10.03 3.72 -7.06
N GLY A 112 -8.98 4.57 -7.06
CA GLY A 112 -8.43 5.16 -5.85
C GLY A 112 -9.38 6.10 -5.14
N ILE A 113 -10.08 6.99 -5.87
CA ILE A 113 -11.06 7.92 -5.30
C ILE A 113 -12.27 7.16 -4.75
N ALA A 114 -12.82 6.23 -5.54
CA ALA A 114 -13.96 5.42 -5.11
C ALA A 114 -13.63 4.60 -3.85
N SER A 115 -12.46 3.98 -3.81
CA SER A 115 -12.00 3.24 -2.64
C SER A 115 -11.87 4.14 -1.42
N MET A 116 -11.30 5.33 -1.57
CA MET A 116 -11.13 6.27 -0.47
C MET A 116 -12.47 6.74 0.11
N ILE A 117 -13.45 7.06 -0.74
CA ILE A 117 -14.76 7.53 -0.29
C ILE A 117 -15.56 6.38 0.35
N VAL A 118 -15.68 5.24 -0.35
CA VAL A 118 -16.55 4.14 0.09
C VAL A 118 -15.92 3.34 1.22
N PHE A 119 -14.70 2.86 1.01
CA PHE A 119 -14.06 1.95 1.97
C PHE A 119 -13.35 2.70 3.10
N ARG A 120 -12.67 3.79 2.84
CA ARG A 120 -11.96 4.50 3.92
C ARG A 120 -12.89 5.36 4.75
N LEU A 121 -13.66 6.26 4.14
CA LEU A 121 -14.58 7.13 4.88
C LEU A 121 -15.82 6.37 5.35
N GLY A 122 -16.48 5.61 4.49
CA GLY A 122 -17.69 4.87 4.84
C GLY A 122 -17.45 3.83 5.93
N SER A 123 -16.39 3.03 5.81
CA SER A 123 -16.09 2.04 6.85
C SER A 123 -15.49 2.66 8.11
N ALA A 124 -14.82 3.84 8.04
CA ALA A 124 -14.38 4.54 9.24
C ALA A 124 -15.56 5.00 10.09
N VAL A 125 -16.60 5.56 9.47
CA VAL A 125 -17.86 5.92 10.19
C VAL A 125 -18.48 4.67 10.79
N LEU A 126 -18.60 3.59 10.03
CA LEU A 126 -19.20 2.35 10.51
C LEU A 126 -18.42 1.74 11.69
N PHE A 127 -17.11 1.56 11.55
CA PHE A 127 -16.32 0.88 12.59
C PHE A 127 -16.01 1.78 13.78
N ALA A 128 -15.67 3.04 13.56
CA ALA A 128 -15.28 3.91 14.66
C ALA A 128 -16.47 4.45 15.45
N ILE A 129 -17.56 4.83 14.76
CA ILE A 129 -18.73 5.48 15.39
C ILE A 129 -19.82 4.46 15.69
N VAL A 130 -20.35 3.74 14.67
CA VAL A 130 -21.50 2.85 14.86
C VAL A 130 -21.14 1.64 15.73
N LEU A 131 -19.97 1.03 15.49
CA LEU A 131 -19.49 -0.12 16.29
C LEU A 131 -18.69 0.31 17.54
N ASN A 132 -18.51 1.60 17.80
CA ASN A 132 -17.80 2.14 18.95
C ASN A 132 -16.37 1.61 19.14
N LEU A 133 -15.69 1.23 18.04
CA LEU A 133 -14.31 0.73 18.07
C LEU A 133 -13.27 1.87 18.16
N GLY A 134 -13.69 3.13 18.10
CA GLY A 134 -12.83 4.30 18.22
C GLY A 134 -11.66 4.26 17.24
N VAL A 135 -10.44 4.47 17.75
CA VAL A 135 -9.22 4.53 16.92
C VAL A 135 -8.94 3.22 16.18
N ILE A 136 -9.21 2.08 16.79
CA ILE A 136 -9.00 0.77 16.14
C ILE A 136 -9.91 0.64 14.92
N GLY A 137 -11.16 1.12 15.01
CA GLY A 137 -12.09 1.13 13.88
C GLY A 137 -11.57 1.92 12.66
N VAL A 138 -10.94 3.07 12.90
CA VAL A 138 -10.31 3.87 11.83
C VAL A 138 -9.18 3.11 11.13
N TRP A 139 -8.38 2.37 11.89
CA TRP A 139 -7.28 1.58 11.33
C TRP A 139 -7.78 0.35 10.53
N ILE A 140 -8.85 -0.30 10.98
CA ILE A 140 -9.52 -1.36 10.23
C ILE A 140 -10.07 -0.80 8.91
N ALA A 141 -10.65 0.40 8.94
CA ALA A 141 -11.15 1.08 7.75
C ALA A 141 -10.03 1.37 6.73
N MET A 142 -8.84 1.76 7.21
CA MET A 142 -7.66 1.93 6.36
C MET A 142 -7.24 0.62 5.71
N GLY A 143 -7.25 -0.48 6.46
CA GLY A 143 -6.97 -1.82 5.93
C GLY A 143 -7.98 -2.25 4.87
N SER A 144 -9.27 -1.96 5.06
CA SER A 144 -10.35 -2.23 4.11
C SER A 144 -10.15 -1.47 2.79
N ASP A 145 -9.73 -0.18 2.85
CA ASP A 145 -9.38 0.61 1.67
C ASP A 145 -8.20 -0.02 0.90
N TRP A 146 -7.14 -0.43 1.59
CA TRP A 146 -6.00 -1.08 0.96
C TRP A 146 -6.37 -2.41 0.32
N LEU A 147 -7.23 -3.19 0.96
CA LEU A 147 -7.73 -4.45 0.42
C LEU A 147 -8.54 -4.22 -0.86
N ALA A 148 -9.48 -3.27 -0.84
CA ALA A 148 -10.29 -2.94 -1.99
C ALA A 148 -9.44 -2.49 -3.19
N ARG A 149 -8.46 -1.60 -2.96
CA ARG A 149 -7.50 -1.18 -4.00
C ARG A 149 -6.66 -2.34 -4.50
N SER A 150 -6.15 -3.18 -3.61
CA SER A 150 -5.34 -4.35 -4.00
C SER A 150 -6.12 -5.27 -4.93
N ILE A 151 -7.38 -5.56 -4.62
CA ILE A 151 -8.24 -6.38 -5.45
C ILE A 151 -8.51 -5.69 -6.80
N ALA A 152 -8.90 -4.41 -6.79
CA ALA A 152 -9.22 -3.67 -8.01
C ALA A 152 -8.02 -3.60 -8.97
N PHE A 153 -6.83 -3.25 -8.46
CA PHE A 153 -5.63 -3.13 -9.28
C PHE A 153 -5.10 -4.48 -9.73
N TRP A 154 -5.19 -5.52 -8.89
CA TRP A 154 -4.79 -6.87 -9.26
C TRP A 154 -5.68 -7.44 -10.39
N LEU A 155 -7.00 -7.28 -10.28
CA LEU A 155 -7.94 -7.68 -11.33
C LEU A 155 -7.67 -6.92 -12.63
N ARG A 156 -7.43 -5.62 -12.55
CA ARG A 156 -7.09 -4.79 -13.72
C ARG A 156 -5.79 -5.22 -14.37
N TYR A 157 -4.77 -5.47 -13.57
CA TYR A 157 -3.48 -5.95 -14.06
C TYR A 157 -3.61 -7.32 -14.74
N ARG A 158 -4.29 -8.26 -14.08
CA ARG A 158 -4.51 -9.62 -14.60
C ARG A 158 -5.34 -9.65 -15.88
N SER A 159 -6.28 -8.74 -16.05
CA SER A 159 -7.09 -8.65 -17.28
C SER A 159 -6.28 -8.26 -18.52
N GLY A 160 -5.04 -7.83 -18.39
CA GLY A 160 -4.18 -7.42 -19.49
C GLY A 160 -4.57 -6.12 -20.19
N LYS A 161 -5.67 -5.46 -19.76
CA LYS A 161 -6.17 -4.23 -20.39
C LYS A 161 -5.18 -3.07 -20.39
N TRP A 162 -4.24 -3.06 -19.43
CA TRP A 162 -3.18 -2.07 -19.37
C TRP A 162 -2.19 -2.14 -20.54
N LYS A 163 -2.09 -3.29 -21.23
CA LYS A 163 -1.25 -3.47 -22.42
C LYS A 163 -1.83 -2.76 -23.68
N ALA A 164 -3.10 -2.36 -23.64
CA ALA A 164 -3.76 -1.66 -24.74
C ALA A 164 -3.50 -0.14 -24.72
N TYR A 165 -2.97 0.41 -23.64
CA TYR A 165 -2.64 1.83 -23.52
C TYR A 165 -1.22 2.09 -24.02
N ARG A 166 -1.01 3.29 -24.60
CA ARG A 166 0.32 3.78 -24.92
C ARG A 166 0.85 4.58 -23.74
N ALA A 167 2.10 4.34 -23.35
CA ALA A 167 2.81 5.26 -22.47
C ALA A 167 2.84 6.64 -23.14
N ILE A 168 2.55 7.66 -22.37
CA ILE A 168 2.58 9.08 -22.81
C ILE A 168 4.04 9.52 -22.90
#